data_7cef0234adf6d35c00072f9f57ae3a2a
#
_entry.id   7cef0234adf6d35c00072f9f57ae3a2a
#
_cell.length_a   1.000
_cell.length_b   1.000
_cell.length_c   1.000
_cell.angle_alpha   90.00
_cell.angle_beta   90.00
_cell.angle_gamma   90.00
#
_symmetry.space_group_name_H-M   'P 1'
#
loop_
_entity.id
_entity.type
_entity.pdbx_description
1 polymer ?
#
loop_
_entity_poly.entity_id
_entity_poly.type
_entity_poly.pdbx_seq_one_letter_code
_entity_poly.pdbx_strand_id
1 'polypeptide(L)'
;MWASISPVVTAGVAGLLIGGLLGFWGWGLAIGLCLYQLYFLWSIQRFKAWYNKNPDEPPPAFEPNLNVIASNIYQVNRQEKLAHQQTVSLVQKVRDSLSALQDSIILIDKNDCIEWWNNSAERLFHFKAPDQGRNVLTIIRNPLFHQYYHHIEDYPDGVRIHSPSNIERYVQCKITKFGQEKLLLIYDVTRFQHLEQMRKDFVANVSHELRTPLTVIMGYVETLSEQPELDPRIARAFTQMMQQSQRMNNIINVFGFSGFFIVL
;
A
#
# COMPACT_ATOMS: atom_id res chain seq x y z
N MET A 1 -3.11 -12.50 -52.15
CA MET A 1 -3.85 -13.47 -52.98
C MET A 1 -2.93 -14.18 -54.00
N TRP A 2 -2.03 -13.50 -54.73
CA TRP A 2 -1.11 -14.10 -55.71
C TRP A 2 -0.05 -15.03 -55.09
N ALA A 3 0.44 -14.77 -53.88
CA ALA A 3 1.45 -15.56 -53.21
C ALA A 3 0.97 -16.97 -52.78
N SER A 4 -0.34 -17.17 -52.62
CA SER A 4 -0.92 -18.46 -52.20
C SER A 4 -1.20 -19.40 -53.38
N ILE A 5 -1.29 -18.86 -54.60
CA ILE A 5 -1.59 -19.61 -55.81
C ILE A 5 -0.28 -20.04 -56.51
N SER A 6 0.82 -19.31 -56.29
CA SER A 6 2.09 -19.55 -56.96
C SER A 6 2.68 -20.95 -56.78
N PRO A 7 2.70 -21.59 -55.56
CA PRO A 7 3.32 -22.91 -55.42
C PRO A 7 2.51 -24.03 -56.07
N VAL A 8 1.16 -23.92 -56.09
CA VAL A 8 0.32 -24.90 -56.83
C VAL A 8 0.51 -24.79 -58.32
N VAL A 9 0.54 -23.56 -58.82
CA VAL A 9 0.73 -23.27 -60.24
C VAL A 9 2.14 -23.71 -60.67
N THR A 10 3.16 -23.43 -59.90
CA THR A 10 4.54 -23.82 -60.20
C THR A 10 4.70 -25.34 -60.18
N ALA A 11 4.10 -26.06 -59.27
CA ALA A 11 4.11 -27.52 -59.23
C ALA A 11 3.35 -28.12 -60.44
N GLY A 12 2.21 -27.57 -60.79
CA GLY A 12 1.44 -27.97 -61.99
C GLY A 12 2.20 -27.72 -63.27
N VAL A 13 2.80 -26.54 -63.45
CA VAL A 13 3.57 -26.18 -64.65
C VAL A 13 4.85 -27.05 -64.73
N ALA A 14 5.54 -27.26 -63.65
CA ALA A 14 6.72 -28.14 -63.61
C ALA A 14 6.34 -29.60 -63.98
N GLY A 15 5.21 -30.09 -63.44
CA GLY A 15 4.68 -31.40 -63.80
C GLY A 15 4.30 -31.54 -65.28
N LEU A 16 3.67 -30.50 -65.85
CA LEU A 16 3.35 -30.42 -67.27
C LEU A 16 4.60 -30.43 -68.15
N LEU A 17 5.64 -29.67 -67.81
CA LEU A 17 6.90 -29.60 -68.56
C LEU A 17 7.62 -30.95 -68.58
N ILE A 18 7.70 -31.60 -67.42
CA ILE A 18 8.35 -32.94 -67.29
C ILE A 18 7.53 -33.99 -68.01
N GLY A 19 6.21 -34.00 -67.88
CA GLY A 19 5.30 -34.92 -68.59
C GLY A 19 5.30 -34.70 -70.10
N GLY A 20 5.48 -33.45 -70.54
CA GLY A 20 5.60 -33.10 -71.96
C GLY A 20 6.84 -33.64 -72.63
N LEU A 21 7.99 -33.63 -71.89
CA LEU A 21 9.25 -34.21 -72.34
C LEU A 21 9.21 -35.76 -72.46
N LEU A 22 8.36 -36.41 -71.66
CA LEU A 22 8.16 -37.85 -71.65
C LEU A 22 7.01 -38.34 -72.52
N GLY A 23 6.30 -37.46 -73.23
CA GLY A 23 5.15 -37.79 -74.08
C GLY A 23 3.82 -38.07 -73.33
N PHE A 24 3.75 -37.87 -72.00
CA PHE A 24 2.58 -38.18 -71.18
C PHE A 24 2.12 -36.96 -70.35
N TRP A 25 1.60 -35.92 -71.01
CA TRP A 25 1.24 -34.64 -70.40
C TRP A 25 0.25 -34.75 -69.22
N GLY A 26 -0.76 -35.62 -69.32
CA GLY A 26 -1.76 -35.81 -68.24
C GLY A 26 -1.19 -36.44 -66.99
N TRP A 27 -0.31 -37.43 -67.11
CA TRP A 27 0.34 -38.07 -66.01
C TRP A 27 1.34 -37.19 -65.28
N GLY A 28 2.07 -36.33 -66.03
CA GLY A 28 2.99 -35.35 -65.44
C GLY A 28 2.29 -34.34 -64.57
N LEU A 29 1.15 -33.81 -64.99
CA LEU A 29 0.34 -32.89 -64.19
C LEU A 29 -0.24 -33.57 -62.96
N ALA A 30 -0.76 -34.81 -63.08
CA ALA A 30 -1.31 -35.55 -61.95
C ALA A 30 -0.23 -35.85 -60.86
N ILE A 31 0.97 -36.25 -61.26
CA ILE A 31 2.11 -36.51 -60.34
C ILE A 31 2.54 -35.20 -59.65
N GLY A 32 2.66 -34.08 -60.40
CA GLY A 32 3.03 -32.78 -59.79
C GLY A 32 2.05 -32.29 -58.75
N LEU A 33 0.74 -32.42 -59.01
CA LEU A 33 -0.31 -32.06 -58.04
C LEU A 33 -0.31 -33.02 -56.84
N CYS A 34 -0.08 -34.33 -57.06
CA CYS A 34 -0.01 -35.30 -55.97
C CYS A 34 1.19 -35.02 -55.01
N LEU A 35 2.35 -34.70 -55.54
CA LEU A 35 3.52 -34.32 -54.75
C LEU A 35 3.29 -33.03 -53.99
N TYR A 36 2.64 -32.06 -54.58
CA TYR A 36 2.26 -30.85 -53.88
C TYR A 36 1.27 -31.09 -52.73
N GLN A 37 0.27 -31.95 -52.94
CA GLN A 37 -0.66 -32.33 -51.85
C GLN A 37 0.06 -33.07 -50.73
N LEU A 38 0.97 -33.96 -51.01
CA LEU A 38 1.77 -34.63 -49.96
C LEU A 38 2.64 -33.65 -49.20
N TYR A 39 3.29 -32.72 -49.87
CA TYR A 39 4.05 -31.64 -49.22
C TYR A 39 3.18 -30.76 -48.32
N PHE A 40 1.98 -30.37 -48.80
CA PHE A 40 1.02 -29.57 -48.05
C PHE A 40 0.53 -30.29 -46.78
N LEU A 41 0.18 -31.58 -46.89
CA LEU A 41 -0.20 -32.41 -45.74
C LEU A 41 0.94 -32.51 -44.72
N TRP A 42 2.18 -32.70 -45.18
CA TRP A 42 3.35 -32.71 -44.31
C TRP A 42 3.56 -31.36 -43.62
N SER A 43 3.39 -30.26 -44.32
CA SER A 43 3.47 -28.90 -43.75
C SER A 43 2.40 -28.65 -42.68
N ILE A 44 1.16 -29.12 -42.89
CA ILE A 44 0.09 -29.05 -41.84
C ILE A 44 0.44 -29.88 -40.63
N GLN A 45 0.97 -31.12 -40.81
CA GLN A 45 1.37 -31.95 -39.68
C GLN A 45 2.49 -31.28 -38.89
N ARG A 46 3.46 -30.68 -39.56
CA ARG A 46 4.57 -29.96 -38.96
C ARG A 46 4.05 -28.71 -38.18
N PHE A 47 3.10 -27.97 -38.74
CA PHE A 47 2.44 -26.86 -38.06
C PHE A 47 1.71 -27.34 -36.81
N LYS A 48 0.91 -28.39 -36.89
CA LYS A 48 0.20 -28.99 -35.77
C LYS A 48 1.15 -29.50 -34.68
N ALA A 49 2.25 -30.07 -35.05
CA ALA A 49 3.28 -30.53 -34.11
C ALA A 49 3.92 -29.34 -33.36
N TRP A 50 4.25 -28.26 -34.07
CA TRP A 50 4.76 -27.01 -33.47
C TRP A 50 3.74 -26.39 -32.52
N TYR A 51 2.50 -26.26 -32.97
CA TYR A 51 1.41 -25.65 -32.16
C TYR A 51 1.16 -26.43 -30.87
N ASN A 52 1.14 -27.76 -30.91
CA ASN A 52 0.87 -28.60 -29.75
C ASN A 52 2.06 -28.73 -28.80
N LYS A 53 3.28 -28.62 -29.28
CA LYS A 53 4.47 -28.85 -28.48
C LYS A 53 5.06 -27.58 -27.88
N ASN A 54 5.27 -26.58 -28.69
CA ASN A 54 5.94 -25.34 -28.28
C ASN A 54 5.43 -24.10 -29.03
N PRO A 55 4.22 -23.60 -28.78
CA PRO A 55 3.71 -22.39 -29.45
C PRO A 55 4.46 -21.12 -29.05
N ASP A 56 5.31 -21.22 -28.04
CA ASP A 56 6.15 -20.12 -27.51
C ASP A 56 7.49 -19.95 -28.20
N GLU A 57 7.92 -20.97 -28.97
CA GLU A 57 9.13 -20.89 -29.78
C GLU A 57 8.80 -20.27 -31.16
N PRO A 58 9.75 -19.55 -31.77
CA PRO A 58 9.53 -18.98 -33.08
C PRO A 58 9.14 -20.08 -34.07
N PRO A 59 8.10 -19.86 -34.88
CA PRO A 59 7.62 -20.86 -35.81
C PRO A 59 8.72 -21.21 -36.81
N PRO A 60 8.92 -22.51 -37.13
CA PRO A 60 9.78 -22.90 -38.22
C PRO A 60 9.20 -22.40 -39.56
N ALA A 61 10.00 -22.33 -40.60
CA ALA A 61 9.54 -21.92 -41.90
C ALA A 61 8.45 -22.87 -42.43
N PHE A 62 7.27 -22.31 -42.68
CA PHE A 62 6.08 -22.94 -43.27
C PHE A 62 5.80 -22.36 -44.65
N GLU A 63 4.80 -22.90 -45.36
CA GLU A 63 4.23 -22.26 -46.51
C GLU A 63 3.75 -20.82 -46.20
N PRO A 64 3.76 -19.91 -47.17
CA PRO A 64 3.45 -18.49 -46.94
C PRO A 64 2.17 -18.26 -46.13
N ASN A 65 1.10 -19.01 -46.43
CA ASN A 65 -0.19 -18.87 -45.74
C ASN A 65 -0.14 -19.37 -44.30
N LEU A 66 0.48 -20.51 -44.05
CA LEU A 66 0.63 -21.07 -42.73
C LEU A 66 1.65 -20.26 -41.87
N ASN A 67 2.63 -19.69 -42.56
CA ASN A 67 3.65 -18.88 -41.87
C ASN A 67 3.04 -17.58 -41.29
N VAL A 68 2.11 -16.93 -42.02
CA VAL A 68 1.37 -15.76 -41.49
C VAL A 68 0.55 -16.13 -40.28
N ILE A 69 -0.16 -17.26 -40.32
CA ILE A 69 -0.96 -17.73 -39.17
C ILE A 69 -0.06 -18.08 -37.97
N ALA A 70 1.01 -18.82 -38.23
CA ALA A 70 1.96 -19.20 -37.19
C ALA A 70 2.63 -17.99 -36.52
N SER A 71 3.05 -17.00 -37.32
CA SER A 71 3.65 -15.78 -36.79
C SER A 71 2.64 -14.94 -35.96
N ASN A 72 1.38 -14.84 -36.42
CA ASN A 72 0.35 -14.14 -35.65
C ASN A 72 0.06 -14.83 -34.30
N ILE A 73 -0.07 -16.17 -34.31
CA ILE A 73 -0.26 -16.94 -33.06
C ILE A 73 0.93 -16.73 -32.12
N TYR A 74 2.15 -16.84 -32.64
CA TYR A 74 3.35 -16.60 -31.85
C TYR A 74 3.41 -15.19 -31.26
N GLN A 75 3.08 -14.17 -32.06
CA GLN A 75 3.05 -12.78 -31.57
C GLN A 75 2.02 -12.56 -30.47
N VAL A 76 0.80 -13.08 -30.65
CA VAL A 76 -0.27 -12.97 -29.64
C VAL A 76 0.13 -13.64 -28.33
N ASN A 77 0.59 -14.88 -28.38
CA ASN A 77 1.05 -15.61 -27.19
C ASN A 77 2.21 -14.90 -26.49
N ARG A 78 3.16 -14.38 -27.26
CA ARG A 78 4.30 -13.61 -26.73
C ARG A 78 3.85 -12.31 -26.04
N GLN A 79 2.91 -11.58 -26.64
CA GLN A 79 2.35 -10.35 -26.05
C GLN A 79 1.61 -10.67 -24.75
N GLU A 80 0.81 -11.71 -24.73
CA GLU A 80 0.09 -12.16 -23.53
C GLU A 80 1.04 -12.54 -22.40
N LYS A 81 2.08 -13.31 -22.69
CA LYS A 81 3.13 -13.63 -21.70
C LYS A 81 3.84 -12.40 -21.16
N LEU A 82 4.22 -11.48 -22.05
CA LEU A 82 4.89 -10.25 -21.64
C LEU A 82 3.98 -9.39 -20.76
N ALA A 83 2.70 -9.25 -21.12
CA ALA A 83 1.70 -8.53 -20.32
C ALA A 83 1.51 -9.18 -18.95
N HIS A 84 1.41 -10.51 -18.91
CA HIS A 84 1.29 -11.24 -17.66
C HIS A 84 2.54 -11.06 -16.78
N GLN A 85 3.74 -11.19 -17.34
CA GLN A 85 5.00 -10.98 -16.62
C GLN A 85 5.13 -9.54 -16.09
N GLN A 86 4.72 -8.55 -16.87
CA GLN A 86 4.69 -7.14 -16.42
C GLN A 86 3.74 -6.96 -15.25
N THR A 87 2.54 -7.53 -15.33
CA THR A 87 1.56 -7.46 -14.23
C THR A 87 2.10 -8.09 -12.95
N VAL A 88 2.65 -9.29 -13.03
CA VAL A 88 3.25 -9.98 -11.88
C VAL A 88 4.41 -9.16 -11.31
N SER A 89 5.28 -8.61 -12.17
CA SER A 89 6.41 -7.79 -11.73
C SER A 89 5.98 -6.48 -11.04
N LEU A 90 4.89 -5.86 -11.50
CA LEU A 90 4.32 -4.67 -10.88
C LEU A 90 3.74 -4.99 -9.50
N VAL A 91 2.96 -6.07 -9.38
CA VAL A 91 2.44 -6.52 -8.08
C VAL A 91 3.56 -6.79 -7.10
N GLN A 92 4.63 -7.46 -7.56
CA GLN A 92 5.79 -7.73 -6.72
C GLN A 92 6.50 -6.44 -6.28
N LYS A 93 6.72 -5.49 -7.19
CA LYS A 93 7.31 -4.19 -6.86
C LYS A 93 6.49 -3.42 -5.83
N VAL A 94 5.15 -3.43 -5.96
CA VAL A 94 4.26 -2.80 -4.97
C VAL A 94 4.41 -3.48 -3.61
N ARG A 95 4.39 -4.81 -3.56
CA ARG A 95 4.60 -5.57 -2.31
C ARG A 95 5.96 -5.26 -1.67
N ASP A 96 7.03 -5.25 -2.45
CA ASP A 96 8.37 -4.96 -1.96
C ASP A 96 8.46 -3.52 -1.42
N SER A 97 7.83 -2.56 -2.11
CA SER A 97 7.75 -1.17 -1.65
C SER A 97 6.99 -1.04 -0.33
N LEU A 98 5.83 -1.69 -0.20
CA LEU A 98 5.06 -1.73 1.05
C LEU A 98 5.83 -2.42 2.18
N SER A 99 6.60 -3.46 1.84
CA SER A 99 7.44 -4.19 2.81
C SER A 99 8.65 -3.39 3.30
N ALA A 100 9.10 -2.41 2.51
CA ALA A 100 10.19 -1.50 2.89
C ALA A 100 9.73 -0.37 3.83
N LEU A 101 8.44 -0.13 3.98
CA LEU A 101 7.90 0.86 4.90
C LEU A 101 8.17 0.43 6.35
N GLN A 102 8.48 1.42 7.19
CA GLN A 102 8.65 1.19 8.63
C GLN A 102 7.31 0.99 9.33
N ASP A 103 6.25 1.55 8.76
CA ASP A 103 4.89 1.42 9.28
C ASP A 103 4.34 0.02 9.02
N SER A 104 3.57 -0.48 9.97
CA SER A 104 2.92 -1.78 9.85
C SER A 104 1.64 -1.64 9.04
N ILE A 105 1.48 -2.51 8.05
CA ILE A 105 0.33 -2.53 7.15
C ILE A 105 -0.29 -3.92 7.21
N ILE A 106 -1.61 -3.96 7.44
CA ILE A 106 -2.39 -5.20 7.46
C ILE A 106 -3.61 -5.01 6.56
N LEU A 107 -3.80 -5.90 5.61
CA LEU A 107 -4.97 -5.98 4.76
C LEU A 107 -5.98 -6.94 5.38
N ILE A 108 -7.22 -6.50 5.49
CA ILE A 108 -8.32 -7.22 6.14
C ILE A 108 -9.45 -7.39 5.12
N ASP A 109 -9.91 -8.60 4.96
CA ASP A 109 -10.99 -8.96 4.04
C ASP A 109 -12.38 -8.51 4.56
N LYS A 110 -13.42 -8.74 3.75
CA LYS A 110 -14.82 -8.45 4.10
C LYS A 110 -15.35 -9.21 5.32
N ASN A 111 -14.69 -10.29 5.74
CA ASN A 111 -15.07 -11.12 6.89
C ASN A 111 -14.24 -10.77 8.14
N ASP A 112 -13.55 -9.64 8.12
CA ASP A 112 -12.65 -9.19 9.19
C ASP A 112 -11.45 -10.12 9.43
N CYS A 113 -11.09 -10.93 8.41
CA CYS A 113 -9.94 -11.82 8.45
C CYS A 113 -8.71 -11.19 7.80
N ILE A 114 -7.54 -11.49 8.34
CA ILE A 114 -6.28 -10.99 7.81
C ILE A 114 -5.95 -11.68 6.49
N GLU A 115 -5.90 -10.91 5.41
CA GLU A 115 -5.53 -11.38 4.08
C GLU A 115 -4.03 -11.30 3.83
N TRP A 116 -3.42 -10.19 4.24
CA TRP A 116 -2.00 -9.93 4.03
C TRP A 116 -1.44 -8.93 5.05
N TRP A 117 -0.13 -8.99 5.29
CA TRP A 117 0.63 -8.04 6.10
C TRP A 117 2.04 -7.84 5.56
N ASN A 118 2.66 -6.70 5.91
CA ASN A 118 4.05 -6.42 5.56
C ASN A 118 5.02 -6.87 6.66
N ASN A 119 6.34 -6.82 6.37
CA ASN A 119 7.39 -7.22 7.30
C ASN A 119 7.38 -6.44 8.63
N SER A 120 6.95 -5.18 8.63
CA SER A 120 6.83 -4.37 9.85
C SER A 120 5.72 -4.88 10.76
N ALA A 121 4.56 -5.24 10.20
CA ALA A 121 3.46 -5.84 10.96
C ALA A 121 3.85 -7.22 11.49
N GLU A 122 4.59 -8.02 10.70
CA GLU A 122 5.10 -9.32 11.14
C GLU A 122 5.97 -9.17 12.40
N ARG A 123 6.89 -8.21 12.42
CA ARG A 123 7.75 -7.94 13.58
C ARG A 123 6.97 -7.40 14.79
N LEU A 124 5.96 -6.55 14.53
CA LEU A 124 5.19 -5.91 15.59
C LEU A 124 4.26 -6.88 16.31
N PHE A 125 3.59 -7.77 15.58
CA PHE A 125 2.61 -8.72 16.11
C PHE A 125 3.12 -10.15 16.19
N HIS A 126 4.34 -10.42 15.70
CA HIS A 126 4.92 -11.76 15.59
C HIS A 126 4.06 -12.72 14.75
N PHE A 127 3.46 -12.18 13.68
CA PHE A 127 2.63 -12.96 12.76
C PHE A 127 3.39 -14.15 12.17
N LYS A 128 2.64 -15.23 11.97
CA LYS A 128 3.12 -16.45 11.32
C LYS A 128 2.13 -16.87 10.23
N ALA A 129 2.57 -17.70 9.29
CA ALA A 129 1.71 -18.18 8.19
C ALA A 129 0.32 -18.70 8.62
N PRO A 130 0.13 -19.41 9.77
CA PRO A 130 -1.20 -19.84 10.23
C PRO A 130 -2.12 -18.71 10.69
N ASP A 131 -1.63 -17.48 10.84
CA ASP A 131 -2.47 -16.33 11.26
C ASP A 131 -3.18 -15.68 10.07
N GLN A 132 -2.76 -15.99 8.85
CA GLN A 132 -3.48 -15.60 7.64
C GLN A 132 -4.86 -16.28 7.62
N GLY A 133 -5.91 -15.51 7.33
CA GLY A 133 -7.30 -15.96 7.36
C GLY A 133 -7.93 -15.94 8.77
N ARG A 134 -7.20 -15.55 9.83
CA ARG A 134 -7.78 -15.37 11.16
C ARG A 134 -8.37 -13.99 11.33
N ASN A 135 -9.40 -13.89 12.16
CA ASN A 135 -10.02 -12.60 12.48
C ASN A 135 -9.03 -11.68 13.21
N VAL A 136 -8.90 -10.43 12.74
CA VAL A 136 -7.96 -9.44 13.28
C VAL A 136 -8.19 -9.15 14.77
N LEU A 137 -9.44 -9.14 15.22
CA LEU A 137 -9.80 -8.88 16.61
C LEU A 137 -9.36 -10.00 17.57
N THR A 138 -9.16 -11.22 17.07
CA THR A 138 -8.63 -12.33 17.89
C THR A 138 -7.13 -12.20 18.14
N ILE A 139 -6.44 -11.44 17.29
CA ILE A 139 -5.00 -11.23 17.36
C ILE A 139 -4.69 -9.92 18.10
N ILE A 140 -5.33 -8.82 17.72
CA ILE A 140 -5.17 -7.53 18.40
C ILE A 140 -6.18 -7.45 19.55
N ARG A 141 -5.79 -7.98 20.72
CA ARG A 141 -6.66 -8.11 21.92
C ARG A 141 -6.67 -6.86 22.79
N ASN A 142 -6.66 -5.67 22.20
CA ASN A 142 -6.71 -4.42 22.95
C ASN A 142 -8.16 -3.90 23.00
N PRO A 143 -8.72 -3.60 24.20
CA PRO A 143 -10.11 -3.14 24.33
C PRO A 143 -10.40 -1.83 23.55
N LEU A 144 -9.46 -0.88 23.55
CA LEU A 144 -9.60 0.38 22.80
C LEU A 144 -9.61 0.13 21.30
N PHE A 145 -8.77 -0.80 20.82
CA PHE A 145 -8.77 -1.18 19.41
C PHE A 145 -10.09 -1.85 19.01
N HIS A 146 -10.65 -2.72 19.87
CA HIS A 146 -11.95 -3.35 19.64
C HIS A 146 -13.08 -2.31 19.55
N GLN A 147 -13.10 -1.37 20.46
CA GLN A 147 -14.08 -0.28 20.44
C GLN A 147 -13.96 0.56 19.17
N TYR A 148 -12.75 0.95 18.81
CA TYR A 148 -12.45 1.68 17.58
C TYR A 148 -12.88 0.89 16.33
N TYR A 149 -12.59 -0.41 16.28
CA TYR A 149 -12.89 -1.25 15.12
C TYR A 149 -14.39 -1.29 14.79
N HIS A 150 -15.25 -1.24 15.80
CA HIS A 150 -16.71 -1.22 15.63
C HIS A 150 -17.27 0.18 15.35
N HIS A 151 -16.55 1.23 15.72
CA HIS A 151 -16.98 2.62 15.62
C HIS A 151 -15.91 3.48 14.93
N ILE A 152 -15.43 3.05 13.76
CA ILE A 152 -14.33 3.71 13.03
C ILE A 152 -14.65 5.18 12.72
N GLU A 153 -15.91 5.50 12.47
CA GLU A 153 -16.36 6.85 12.09
C GLU A 153 -16.27 7.85 13.22
N ASP A 154 -16.33 7.38 14.47
CA ASP A 154 -16.21 8.24 15.66
C ASP A 154 -14.75 8.63 15.94
N TYR A 155 -13.78 7.99 15.30
CA TYR A 155 -12.35 8.18 15.52
C TYR A 155 -11.63 8.49 14.21
N PRO A 156 -11.71 9.70 13.66
CA PRO A 156 -11.15 10.06 12.35
C PRO A 156 -9.63 9.91 12.28
N ASP A 157 -8.94 10.08 13.42
CA ASP A 157 -7.49 9.93 13.53
C ASP A 157 -7.06 8.52 13.96
N GLY A 158 -8.03 7.62 14.17
CA GLY A 158 -7.77 6.29 14.68
C GLY A 158 -7.57 6.26 16.20
N VAL A 159 -7.02 5.17 16.72
CA VAL A 159 -6.82 4.95 18.16
C VAL A 159 -5.35 4.74 18.49
N ARG A 160 -4.94 5.29 19.63
CA ARG A 160 -3.58 5.11 20.18
C ARG A 160 -3.60 4.04 21.25
N ILE A 161 -2.75 3.02 21.09
CA ILE A 161 -2.64 1.91 22.02
C ILE A 161 -1.18 1.64 22.37
N HIS A 162 -0.94 0.87 23.44
CA HIS A 162 0.40 0.33 23.69
C HIS A 162 0.75 -0.72 22.65
N SER A 163 2.02 -0.73 22.25
CA SER A 163 2.52 -1.73 21.29
C SER A 163 2.41 -3.13 21.87
N PRO A 164 1.91 -4.11 21.09
CA PRO A 164 1.84 -5.51 21.54
C PRO A 164 3.20 -6.12 21.85
N SER A 165 4.26 -5.67 21.19
CA SER A 165 5.62 -6.18 21.38
C SER A 165 6.39 -5.49 22.51
N ASN A 166 6.01 -4.26 22.88
CA ASN A 166 6.66 -3.50 23.94
C ASN A 166 5.68 -2.48 24.55
N ILE A 167 5.34 -2.67 25.83
CA ILE A 167 4.38 -1.83 26.57
C ILE A 167 4.84 -0.37 26.73
N GLU A 168 6.14 -0.10 26.63
CA GLU A 168 6.69 1.27 26.71
C GLU A 168 6.50 2.06 25.41
N ARG A 169 6.15 1.38 24.32
CA ARG A 169 5.92 2.02 23.02
C ARG A 169 4.44 2.24 22.77
N TYR A 170 4.15 3.35 22.11
CA TYR A 170 2.81 3.71 21.67
C TYR A 170 2.72 3.58 20.16
N VAL A 171 1.63 2.97 19.70
CA VAL A 171 1.31 2.87 18.28
C VAL A 171 -0.05 3.47 18.00
N GLN A 172 -0.15 4.18 16.87
CA GLN A 172 -1.39 4.72 16.35
C GLN A 172 -1.94 3.73 15.33
N CYS A 173 -3.16 3.25 15.55
CA CYS A 173 -3.88 2.37 14.65
C CYS A 173 -4.90 3.18 13.86
N LYS A 174 -4.82 3.17 12.53
CA LYS A 174 -5.78 3.85 11.65
C LYS A 174 -6.30 2.87 10.61
N ILE A 175 -7.63 2.77 10.51
CA ILE A 175 -8.30 1.92 9.53
C ILE A 175 -8.84 2.80 8.40
N THR A 176 -8.55 2.40 7.16
CA THR A 176 -9.13 2.99 5.96
C THR A 176 -9.93 1.92 5.22
N LYS A 177 -11.21 2.20 4.97
CA LYS A 177 -12.09 1.30 4.20
C LYS A 177 -11.89 1.56 2.70
N PHE A 178 -11.77 0.53 1.91
CA PHE A 178 -11.79 0.62 0.44
C PHE A 178 -12.59 -0.55 -0.15
N GLY A 179 -13.68 -0.24 -0.81
CA GLY A 179 -14.65 -1.26 -1.22
C GLY A 179 -15.22 -2.01 -0.03
N GLN A 180 -15.06 -3.34 -0.01
CA GLN A 180 -15.47 -4.21 1.10
C GLN A 180 -14.32 -4.60 2.04
N GLU A 181 -13.13 -4.15 1.73
CA GLU A 181 -11.90 -4.47 2.47
C GLU A 181 -11.50 -3.31 3.38
N LYS A 182 -10.60 -3.58 4.32
CA LYS A 182 -10.07 -2.59 5.25
C LYS A 182 -8.55 -2.66 5.25
N LEU A 183 -7.92 -1.49 5.23
CA LEU A 183 -6.48 -1.35 5.40
C LEU A 183 -6.21 -0.81 6.80
N LEU A 184 -5.53 -1.59 7.63
CA LEU A 184 -5.09 -1.17 8.95
C LEU A 184 -3.63 -0.71 8.86
N LEU A 185 -3.42 0.57 9.12
CA LEU A 185 -2.12 1.21 9.24
C LEU A 185 -1.76 1.37 10.71
N ILE A 186 -0.53 1.00 11.08
CA ILE A 186 -0.04 1.10 12.45
C ILE A 186 1.36 1.69 12.41
N TYR A 187 1.53 2.84 13.05
CA TYR A 187 2.80 3.56 13.10
C TYR A 187 3.20 3.90 14.54
N ASP A 188 4.51 3.92 14.79
CA ASP A 188 5.08 4.21 16.10
C ASP A 188 4.97 5.71 16.40
N VAL A 189 4.24 6.06 17.45
CA VAL A 189 4.06 7.43 17.94
C VAL A 189 4.68 7.67 19.30
N THR A 190 5.57 6.78 19.75
CA THR A 190 6.18 6.83 21.08
C THR A 190 6.88 8.16 21.34
N ARG A 191 7.68 8.63 20.38
CA ARG A 191 8.38 9.91 20.52
C ARG A 191 7.42 11.09 20.61
N PHE A 192 6.37 11.07 19.80
CA PHE A 192 5.36 12.11 19.84
C PHE A 192 4.62 12.11 21.18
N GLN A 193 4.24 10.93 21.68
CA GLN A 193 3.58 10.78 22.98
C GLN A 193 4.45 11.28 24.14
N HIS A 194 5.75 10.95 24.14
CA HIS A 194 6.68 11.44 25.16
C HIS A 194 6.84 12.98 25.09
N LEU A 195 6.91 13.56 23.91
CA LEU A 195 6.98 15.01 23.76
C LEU A 195 5.69 15.70 24.24
N GLU A 196 4.53 15.15 23.94
CA GLU A 196 3.26 15.65 24.47
C GLU A 196 3.20 15.56 26.00
N GLN A 197 3.64 14.44 26.56
CA GLN A 197 3.66 14.27 28.02
C GLN A 197 4.65 15.21 28.68
N MET A 198 5.88 15.32 28.17
CA MET A 198 6.87 16.27 28.66
C MET A 198 6.36 17.72 28.61
N ARG A 199 5.67 18.09 27.54
CA ARG A 199 5.04 19.42 27.42
C ARG A 199 3.98 19.64 28.50
N LYS A 200 3.11 18.65 28.74
CA LYS A 200 2.08 18.73 29.81
C LYS A 200 2.71 18.84 31.18
N ASP A 201 3.69 17.99 31.47
CA ASP A 201 4.42 18.00 32.76
C ASP A 201 5.16 19.31 32.97
N PHE A 202 5.81 19.84 31.94
CA PHE A 202 6.49 21.14 31.97
C PHE A 202 5.52 22.27 32.34
N VAL A 203 4.38 22.37 31.63
CA VAL A 203 3.37 23.41 31.89
C VAL A 203 2.79 23.28 33.30
N ALA A 204 2.48 22.06 33.74
CA ALA A 204 1.98 21.81 35.09
C ALA A 204 3.00 22.21 36.16
N ASN A 205 4.25 21.77 36.03
CA ASN A 205 5.31 22.06 36.98
C ASN A 205 5.62 23.57 37.05
N VAL A 206 5.79 24.22 35.89
CA VAL A 206 6.02 25.68 35.85
C VAL A 206 4.84 26.45 36.49
N SER A 207 3.60 26.03 36.26
CA SER A 207 2.44 26.65 36.87
C SER A 207 2.47 26.50 38.39
N HIS A 208 2.83 25.35 38.92
CA HIS A 208 2.98 25.15 40.37
C HIS A 208 4.12 25.94 40.96
N GLU A 209 5.30 25.90 40.32
CA GLU A 209 6.50 26.62 40.80
C GLU A 209 6.35 28.14 40.75
N LEU A 210 5.55 28.69 39.84
CA LEU A 210 5.25 30.12 39.77
C LEU A 210 4.14 30.55 40.74
N ARG A 211 3.17 29.70 41.03
CA ARG A 211 2.04 30.02 41.93
C ARG A 211 2.53 30.27 43.34
N THR A 212 3.43 29.48 43.84
CA THR A 212 3.95 29.56 45.24
C THR A 212 4.60 30.93 45.55
N PRO A 213 5.63 31.40 44.80
CA PRO A 213 6.24 32.69 45.07
C PRO A 213 5.25 33.84 44.83
N LEU A 214 4.35 33.69 43.83
CA LEU A 214 3.36 34.71 43.57
C LEU A 214 2.35 34.90 44.72
N THR A 215 1.92 33.80 45.37
CA THR A 215 1.05 33.83 46.54
C THR A 215 1.75 34.53 47.70
N VAL A 216 3.05 34.28 47.90
CA VAL A 216 3.84 34.97 48.96
C VAL A 216 3.92 36.48 48.66
N ILE A 217 4.21 36.87 47.41
CA ILE A 217 4.27 38.29 47.00
C ILE A 217 2.90 38.96 47.27
N MET A 218 1.79 38.34 46.88
CA MET A 218 0.46 38.84 47.10
C MET A 218 0.17 39.03 48.58
N GLY A 219 0.51 38.07 49.43
CA GLY A 219 0.32 38.16 50.86
C GLY A 219 1.11 39.32 51.50
N TYR A 220 2.38 39.52 51.08
CA TYR A 220 3.17 40.67 51.57
C TYR A 220 2.57 42.02 51.11
N VAL A 221 2.15 42.13 49.85
CA VAL A 221 1.55 43.33 49.32
C VAL A 221 0.25 43.65 50.06
N GLU A 222 -0.58 42.62 50.33
CA GLU A 222 -1.83 42.76 51.08
C GLU A 222 -1.57 43.25 52.50
N THR A 223 -0.70 42.58 53.25
CA THR A 223 -0.34 42.96 54.61
C THR A 223 0.23 44.36 54.72
N LEU A 224 1.10 44.76 53.77
CA LEU A 224 1.71 46.09 53.75
C LEU A 224 0.72 47.18 53.34
N SER A 225 -0.26 46.87 52.52
CA SER A 225 -1.30 47.83 52.05
C SER A 225 -2.33 48.17 53.15
N GLU A 226 -2.43 47.34 54.20
CA GLU A 226 -3.34 47.52 55.32
C GLU A 226 -2.80 48.46 56.43
N GLN A 227 -1.57 48.98 56.29
CA GLN A 227 -0.97 49.87 57.32
C GLN A 227 -1.69 51.20 57.37
N PRO A 228 -2.05 51.70 58.58
CA PRO A 228 -2.95 52.89 58.73
C PRO A 228 -2.32 54.23 58.34
N GLU A 229 -1.00 54.36 58.20
CA GLU A 229 -0.29 55.64 57.90
C GLU A 229 0.54 55.54 56.62
N LEU A 230 -0.01 55.00 55.53
CA LEU A 230 0.75 54.80 54.31
C LEU A 230 0.79 56.06 53.45
N ASP A 231 2.01 56.44 52.98
CA ASP A 231 2.13 57.51 51.96
C ASP A 231 1.25 57.19 50.75
N PRO A 232 0.45 58.14 50.21
CA PRO A 232 -0.41 57.93 49.06
C PRO A 232 0.31 57.42 47.79
N ARG A 233 1.59 57.70 47.65
CA ARG A 233 2.42 57.21 46.55
C ARG A 233 2.70 55.73 46.72
N ILE A 234 2.98 55.29 47.95
CA ILE A 234 3.25 53.89 48.30
C ILE A 234 1.96 53.08 48.16
N ALA A 235 0.86 53.58 48.65
CA ALA A 235 -0.46 52.95 48.52
C ALA A 235 -0.83 52.66 47.03
N ARG A 236 -0.57 53.61 46.14
CA ARG A 236 -0.75 53.43 44.71
C ARG A 236 0.16 52.34 44.13
N ALA A 237 1.42 52.29 44.56
CA ALA A 237 2.36 51.27 44.13
C ALA A 237 1.91 49.85 44.54
N PHE A 238 1.44 49.68 45.78
CA PHE A 238 0.90 48.39 46.25
C PHE A 238 -0.37 48.00 45.52
N THR A 239 -1.28 48.94 45.20
CA THR A 239 -2.45 48.63 44.36
C THR A 239 -2.04 48.15 42.99
N GLN A 240 -1.04 48.76 42.33
CA GLN A 240 -0.53 48.32 41.06
C GLN A 240 0.13 46.95 41.13
N MET A 241 0.93 46.71 42.19
CA MET A 241 1.58 45.40 42.42
C MET A 241 0.51 44.31 42.59
N MET A 242 -0.53 44.54 43.37
CA MET A 242 -1.61 43.60 43.57
C MET A 242 -2.32 43.28 42.27
N GLN A 243 -2.65 44.28 41.44
CA GLN A 243 -3.27 44.10 40.13
C GLN A 243 -2.38 43.26 39.19
N GLN A 244 -1.08 43.55 39.15
CA GLN A 244 -0.17 42.77 38.31
C GLN A 244 -0.01 41.34 38.81
N SER A 245 0.08 41.11 40.12
CA SER A 245 0.14 39.77 40.71
C SER A 245 -1.12 38.96 40.42
N GLN A 246 -2.28 39.57 40.55
CA GLN A 246 -3.56 38.93 40.16
C GLN A 246 -3.61 38.58 38.67
N ARG A 247 -3.14 39.51 37.83
CA ARG A 247 -3.04 39.24 36.39
C ARG A 247 -2.13 38.07 36.09
N MET A 248 -0.95 38.00 36.71
CA MET A 248 -0.02 36.85 36.58
C MET A 248 -0.65 35.56 37.06
N ASN A 249 -1.37 35.55 38.18
CA ASN A 249 -2.06 34.37 38.69
C ASN A 249 -3.12 33.87 37.70
N ASN A 250 -3.89 34.79 37.11
CA ASN A 250 -4.86 34.44 36.07
C ASN A 250 -4.20 33.82 34.84
N ILE A 251 -3.08 34.38 34.38
CA ILE A 251 -2.30 33.82 33.26
C ILE A 251 -1.82 32.41 33.59
N ILE A 252 -1.21 32.21 34.74
CA ILE A 252 -0.71 30.88 35.18
C ILE A 252 -1.87 29.88 35.24
N ASN A 253 -3.04 30.29 35.76
CA ASN A 253 -4.20 29.40 35.82
C ASN A 253 -4.71 29.03 34.38
N VAL A 254 -4.83 30.05 33.49
CA VAL A 254 -5.24 29.78 32.09
C VAL A 254 -4.26 28.86 31.39
N PHE A 255 -2.94 29.05 31.53
CA PHE A 255 -1.93 28.15 30.94
C PHE A 255 -1.97 26.76 31.59
N GLY A 256 -2.15 26.64 32.90
CA GLY A 256 -2.30 25.37 33.59
C GLY A 256 -3.53 24.60 33.15
N PHE A 257 -4.67 25.28 32.89
CA PHE A 257 -5.92 24.68 32.41
C PHE A 257 -5.87 24.37 30.90
N SER A 258 -5.29 25.28 30.08
CA SER A 258 -5.22 25.05 28.63
C SER A 258 -4.28 23.91 28.24
N GLY A 259 -3.30 23.57 29.07
CA GLY A 259 -2.52 22.32 28.92
C GLY A 259 -3.40 21.06 28.97
N PHE A 260 -4.58 21.14 29.58
CA PHE A 260 -5.55 20.05 29.68
C PHE A 260 -6.57 20.00 28.50
N PHE A 261 -6.86 21.14 27.86
CA PHE A 261 -7.97 21.28 26.90
C PHE A 261 -7.55 21.27 25.40
N ILE A 262 -6.27 21.21 25.06
CA ILE A 262 -5.82 21.20 23.65
C ILE A 262 -5.74 19.74 23.09
N VAL A 263 -6.41 18.80 23.75
CA VAL A 263 -6.46 17.38 23.33
C VAL A 263 -7.91 16.86 23.37
N LEU A 264 -8.82 17.61 22.78
CA LEU A 264 -10.15 17.10 22.37
C LEU A 264 -10.36 17.39 20.90
#